data_6077e4792bbccedf169db92edf4b2e2d
#
_entry.id   6077e4792bbccedf169db92edf4b2e2d
#
_cell.length_a   1.000
_cell.length_b   1.000
_cell.length_c   1.000
_cell.angle_alpha   90.00
_cell.angle_beta   90.00
_cell.angle_gamma   90.00
#
_symmetry.space_group_name_H-M   'P 1'
#
loop_
_entity.id
_entity.type
_entity.pdbx_description
1 polymer ?
#
loop_
_entity_poly.entity_id
_entity_poly.type
_entity_poly.pdbx_seq_one_letter_code
_entity_poly.pdbx_strand_id
1 'polypeptide(L)'
;MKKIIFALFFILAIVSCQTEKQGRTAPWSKEKANEWYKQWGWLRGCNFQPSTAINQLEMWQAESFDPVTVDRELGWAASIGMNCMRVYLHHVAWDVDKEGFKKRMGQYLGIADSHGISTIFVFFDDCWNPTYSAGKQPEPKPGIHNSGWVRDPGDLLFEKPELINLLETYMKDVLTYFKDDKRIVLWDLYNEPGNSAYGDKSMNLVQKAYECAWAVNPSQPVSIGLWNANLKEFNKVQLQNSDVITYHHYRDLATHQQVVDSLKPYGRPMICTEYMARHFNSTFQEIMPMLKAENVGAINWGFVAGKTNTIFKWSEPLPDMEEPPLWFHDILRKDGTPYSQEEVDTIKALCGK
;
A
#
# COMPACT_ATOMS: atom_id res chain seq x y z
N MET A 1 76.89 24.08 3.04
CA MET A 1 75.79 24.12 3.98
C MET A 1 74.51 23.95 3.22
N LYS A 2 73.93 22.72 3.24
CA LYS A 2 72.65 22.39 2.52
C LYS A 2 71.49 22.62 3.50
N LYS A 3 70.58 23.54 3.17
CA LYS A 3 69.33 23.75 3.94
C LYS A 3 68.29 22.74 3.49
N ILE A 4 67.86 21.90 4.43
CA ILE A 4 66.75 20.96 4.27
C ILE A 4 65.47 21.70 4.67
N ILE A 5 64.54 21.87 3.72
CA ILE A 5 63.20 22.43 4.00
C ILE A 5 62.26 21.23 4.25
N PHE A 6 61.73 21.12 5.48
CA PHE A 6 60.67 20.19 5.84
C PHE A 6 59.32 20.81 5.47
N ALA A 7 58.65 20.21 4.50
CA ALA A 7 57.29 20.57 4.20
C ALA A 7 56.32 19.71 5.07
N LEU A 8 55.64 20.35 5.99
CA LEU A 8 54.56 19.73 6.79
C LEU A 8 53.29 19.65 5.90
N PHE A 9 52.90 18.46 5.52
CA PHE A 9 51.58 18.22 4.95
C PHE A 9 50.55 18.12 6.07
N PHE A 10 49.66 19.10 6.20
CA PHE A 10 48.45 19.01 7.01
C PHE A 10 47.41 18.24 6.25
N ILE A 11 47.13 17.00 6.63
CA ILE A 11 45.98 16.25 6.15
C ILE A 11 44.76 16.73 6.95
N LEU A 12 43.91 17.57 6.33
CA LEU A 12 42.57 17.88 6.85
C LEU A 12 41.70 16.63 6.64
N ALA A 13 41.50 15.87 7.70
CA ALA A 13 40.44 14.85 7.74
C ALA A 13 39.08 15.57 7.81
N ILE A 14 38.37 15.64 6.69
CA ILE A 14 36.96 16.05 6.65
C ILE A 14 36.17 14.91 7.30
N VAL A 15 35.92 15.03 8.60
CA VAL A 15 34.93 14.19 9.29
C VAL A 15 33.56 14.65 8.78
N SER A 16 33.00 13.95 7.79
CA SER A 16 31.61 14.08 7.42
C SER A 16 30.75 13.59 8.58
N CYS A 17 30.36 14.53 9.43
CA CYS A 17 29.34 14.27 10.45
C CYS A 17 28.03 14.07 9.73
N GLN A 18 27.66 12.82 9.41
CA GLN A 18 26.30 12.49 9.06
C GLN A 18 25.46 12.76 10.31
N THR A 19 24.81 13.91 10.36
CA THR A 19 23.77 14.19 11.36
C THR A 19 22.67 13.14 11.15
N GLU A 20 22.54 12.19 12.07
CA GLU A 20 21.36 11.33 12.12
C GLU A 20 20.14 12.24 12.07
N LYS A 21 19.27 11.99 11.08
CA LYS A 21 18.02 12.75 10.96
C LYS A 21 17.24 12.53 12.26
N GLN A 22 17.09 13.56 13.05
CA GLN A 22 16.30 13.54 14.27
C GLN A 22 14.86 13.14 13.92
N GLY A 23 14.22 12.32 14.74
CA GLY A 23 12.81 11.99 14.61
C GLY A 23 11.95 13.27 14.56
N ARG A 24 10.76 13.17 14.02
CA ARG A 24 9.78 14.26 13.96
C ARG A 24 8.61 13.99 14.88
N THR A 25 7.85 15.02 15.21
CA THR A 25 6.69 14.95 16.10
C THR A 25 5.39 15.44 15.44
N ALA A 26 5.43 15.71 14.15
CA ALA A 26 4.30 16.23 13.38
C ALA A 26 4.39 15.78 11.90
N PRO A 27 3.29 15.81 11.15
CA PRO A 27 3.31 15.56 9.72
C PRO A 27 4.13 16.61 8.97
N TRP A 28 4.47 16.31 7.74
CA TRP A 28 5.10 17.27 6.83
C TRP A 28 4.25 18.53 6.68
N SER A 29 4.88 19.66 6.35
CA SER A 29 4.14 20.84 5.91
C SER A 29 3.40 20.54 4.59
N LYS A 30 2.36 21.32 4.29
CA LYS A 30 1.63 21.19 3.02
C LYS A 30 2.55 21.42 1.81
N GLU A 31 3.45 22.38 1.92
CA GLU A 31 4.41 22.73 0.87
C GLU A 31 5.34 21.54 0.59
N LYS A 32 5.91 20.92 1.63
CA LYS A 32 6.78 19.74 1.48
C LYS A 32 6.03 18.58 0.84
N ALA A 33 4.79 18.30 1.28
CA ALA A 33 3.99 17.22 0.72
C ALA A 33 3.65 17.45 -0.75
N ASN A 34 3.28 18.68 -1.12
CA ASN A 34 2.98 19.04 -2.51
C ASN A 34 4.24 19.00 -3.40
N GLU A 35 5.40 19.45 -2.89
CA GLU A 35 6.65 19.35 -3.63
C GLU A 35 7.07 17.90 -3.86
N TRP A 36 6.91 17.05 -2.86
CA TRP A 36 7.14 15.62 -2.99
C TRP A 36 6.22 14.99 -4.05
N TYR A 37 4.91 15.35 -4.08
CA TYR A 37 3.97 14.74 -5.03
C TYR A 37 4.28 15.10 -6.48
N LYS A 38 4.78 16.30 -6.74
CA LYS A 38 5.17 16.73 -8.08
C LYS A 38 6.23 15.84 -8.74
N GLN A 39 7.09 15.15 -7.94
CA GLN A 39 8.14 14.29 -8.46
C GLN A 39 7.58 13.02 -9.12
N TRP A 40 6.40 12.56 -8.69
CA TRP A 40 5.79 11.32 -9.14
C TRP A 40 4.87 11.50 -10.36
N GLY A 41 4.43 12.72 -10.63
CA GLY A 41 3.35 12.96 -11.57
C GLY A 41 2.05 12.28 -11.10
N TRP A 42 1.20 11.89 -12.03
CA TRP A 42 -0.04 11.20 -11.68
C TRP A 42 0.22 9.72 -11.36
N LEU A 43 0.09 9.35 -10.09
CA LEU A 43 0.18 7.97 -9.61
C LEU A 43 -1.07 7.19 -10.04
N ARG A 44 -0.89 6.00 -10.60
CA ARG A 44 -1.97 5.13 -11.06
C ARG A 44 -1.53 3.67 -11.03
N GLY A 45 -2.42 2.80 -10.58
CA GLY A 45 -2.11 1.39 -10.42
C GLY A 45 -3.16 0.66 -9.63
N CYS A 46 -2.76 -0.38 -8.93
CA CYS A 46 -3.67 -1.22 -8.18
C CYS A 46 -3.11 -1.66 -6.82
N ASN A 47 -4.02 -2.15 -5.97
CA ASN A 47 -3.65 -2.98 -4.85
C ASN A 47 -3.20 -4.32 -5.41
N PHE A 48 -1.93 -4.65 -5.23
CA PHE A 48 -1.29 -5.79 -5.85
C PHE A 48 -1.10 -6.94 -4.87
N GLN A 49 -1.67 -8.07 -5.21
CA GLN A 49 -1.44 -9.37 -4.62
C GLN A 49 -1.20 -10.33 -5.79
N PRO A 50 -0.07 -11.06 -5.88
CA PRO A 50 0.15 -11.98 -6.98
C PRO A 50 -0.94 -13.05 -7.02
N SER A 51 -1.40 -13.42 -8.20
CA SER A 51 -2.52 -14.36 -8.38
C SER A 51 -2.30 -15.72 -7.72
N THR A 52 -1.06 -16.06 -7.41
CA THR A 52 -0.65 -17.30 -6.71
C THR A 52 -0.70 -17.22 -5.20
N ALA A 53 -0.95 -16.04 -4.61
CA ALA A 53 -1.01 -15.85 -3.17
C ALA A 53 -2.43 -15.49 -2.70
N ILE A 54 -2.93 -16.20 -1.67
CA ILE A 54 -4.27 -15.97 -1.10
C ILE A 54 -4.29 -14.79 -0.12
N ASN A 55 -3.13 -14.49 0.48
CA ASN A 55 -2.98 -13.44 1.49
C ASN A 55 -1.53 -12.95 1.60
N GLN A 56 -1.31 -12.00 2.48
CA GLN A 56 -0.01 -11.39 2.73
C GLN A 56 1.04 -12.40 3.23
N LEU A 57 0.63 -13.42 4.00
CA LEU A 57 1.56 -14.46 4.47
C LEU A 57 2.05 -15.32 3.31
N GLU A 58 1.15 -15.77 2.40
CA GLU A 58 1.55 -16.54 1.22
C GLU A 58 2.43 -15.71 0.29
N MET A 59 2.18 -14.40 0.19
CA MET A 59 3.02 -13.50 -0.60
C MET A 59 4.44 -13.36 -0.04
N TRP A 60 4.61 -13.33 1.29
CA TRP A 60 5.89 -12.90 1.87
C TRP A 60 6.71 -13.97 2.57
N GLN A 61 6.17 -15.19 2.83
CA GLN A 61 6.93 -16.27 3.43
C GLN A 61 7.93 -16.88 2.45
N ALA A 62 9.06 -17.41 2.97
CA ALA A 62 10.16 -17.94 2.16
C ALA A 62 9.73 -19.08 1.23
N GLU A 63 8.83 -19.95 1.71
CA GLU A 63 8.37 -21.14 1.01
C GLU A 63 7.39 -20.86 -0.12
N SER A 64 6.75 -19.67 -0.10
CA SER A 64 5.65 -19.32 -1.02
C SER A 64 5.89 -18.06 -1.83
N PHE A 65 6.95 -17.30 -1.55
CA PHE A 65 7.30 -16.11 -2.33
C PHE A 65 7.58 -16.48 -3.79
N ASP A 66 6.79 -15.93 -4.71
CA ASP A 66 6.82 -16.26 -6.14
C ASP A 66 7.25 -15.07 -7.00
N PRO A 67 8.58 -14.81 -7.13
CA PRO A 67 9.08 -13.69 -7.91
C PRO A 67 8.78 -13.82 -9.41
N VAL A 68 8.53 -15.03 -9.91
CA VAL A 68 8.22 -15.25 -11.34
C VAL A 68 6.82 -14.72 -11.67
N THR A 69 5.83 -15.04 -10.83
CA THR A 69 4.49 -14.49 -10.99
C THR A 69 4.48 -12.98 -10.75
N VAL A 70 5.21 -12.50 -9.74
CA VAL A 70 5.34 -11.04 -9.47
C VAL A 70 5.88 -10.33 -10.72
N ASP A 71 6.97 -10.80 -11.32
CA ASP A 71 7.58 -10.20 -12.51
C ASP A 71 6.62 -10.18 -13.70
N ARG A 72 5.98 -11.31 -13.98
CA ARG A 72 5.02 -11.43 -15.06
C ARG A 72 3.83 -10.46 -14.91
N GLU A 73 3.23 -10.42 -13.74
CA GLU A 73 2.03 -9.62 -13.50
C GLU A 73 2.33 -8.12 -13.42
N LEU A 74 3.48 -7.72 -12.85
CA LEU A 74 3.93 -6.33 -12.90
C LEU A 74 4.30 -5.90 -14.34
N GLY A 75 4.81 -6.81 -15.17
CA GLY A 75 4.98 -6.57 -16.60
C GLY A 75 3.65 -6.28 -17.31
N TRP A 76 2.58 -7.03 -17.00
CA TRP A 76 1.25 -6.74 -17.52
C TRP A 76 0.72 -5.37 -17.05
N ALA A 77 0.91 -5.04 -15.77
CA ALA A 77 0.53 -3.75 -15.22
C ALA A 77 1.24 -2.57 -15.93
N ALA A 78 2.55 -2.68 -16.13
CA ALA A 78 3.33 -1.69 -16.87
C ALA A 78 2.87 -1.55 -18.32
N SER A 79 2.47 -2.66 -18.96
CA SER A 79 1.99 -2.68 -20.36
C SER A 79 0.69 -1.91 -20.56
N ILE A 80 -0.14 -1.78 -19.52
CA ILE A 80 -1.36 -0.97 -19.54
C ILE A 80 -1.17 0.43 -18.94
N GLY A 81 0.07 0.77 -18.53
CA GLY A 81 0.46 2.11 -18.11
C GLY A 81 0.37 2.39 -16.61
N MET A 82 0.22 1.37 -15.77
CA MET A 82 0.32 1.51 -14.31
C MET A 82 1.76 1.83 -13.91
N ASN A 83 1.94 2.67 -12.87
CA ASN A 83 3.25 3.10 -12.38
C ASN A 83 3.38 3.00 -10.84
N CYS A 84 2.37 2.52 -10.16
CA CYS A 84 2.37 2.41 -8.70
C CYS A 84 1.56 1.21 -8.23
N MET A 85 2.11 0.41 -7.31
CA MET A 85 1.39 -0.68 -6.65
C MET A 85 1.27 -0.41 -5.16
N ARG A 86 0.11 -0.72 -4.58
CA ARG A 86 -0.11 -0.76 -3.13
C ARG A 86 -0.08 -2.20 -2.66
N VAL A 87 0.81 -2.52 -1.72
CA VAL A 87 1.16 -3.89 -1.36
C VAL A 87 1.16 -4.06 0.16
N TYR A 88 0.47 -5.07 0.63
CA TYR A 88 0.29 -5.34 2.05
C TYR A 88 1.42 -6.19 2.61
N LEU A 89 1.92 -5.80 3.78
CA LEU A 89 2.87 -6.54 4.58
C LEU A 89 2.13 -7.35 5.67
N HIS A 90 2.87 -8.15 6.46
CA HIS A 90 2.31 -8.84 7.64
C HIS A 90 3.40 -9.11 8.66
N HIS A 91 3.16 -8.74 9.93
CA HIS A 91 4.17 -8.86 11.00
C HIS A 91 4.64 -10.30 11.22
N VAL A 92 3.77 -11.31 11.05
CA VAL A 92 4.15 -12.73 11.23
C VAL A 92 5.16 -13.19 10.18
N ALA A 93 5.00 -12.77 8.92
CA ALA A 93 5.98 -13.10 7.88
C ALA A 93 7.35 -12.49 8.18
N TRP A 94 7.36 -11.28 8.78
CA TRP A 94 8.58 -10.65 9.27
C TRP A 94 9.13 -11.35 10.52
N ASP A 95 8.31 -11.68 11.52
CA ASP A 95 8.78 -12.23 12.79
C ASP A 95 9.42 -13.63 12.63
N VAL A 96 8.89 -14.45 11.73
CA VAL A 96 9.43 -15.78 11.40
C VAL A 96 10.80 -15.71 10.74
N ASP A 97 11.04 -14.71 9.87
CA ASP A 97 12.28 -14.58 9.10
C ASP A 97 12.57 -13.12 8.76
N LYS A 98 13.02 -12.35 9.75
CA LYS A 98 13.19 -10.89 9.67
C LYS A 98 14.10 -10.45 8.52
N GLU A 99 15.25 -11.09 8.38
CA GLU A 99 16.22 -10.75 7.34
C GLU A 99 15.77 -11.23 5.96
N GLY A 100 15.20 -12.43 5.87
CA GLY A 100 14.66 -12.96 4.62
C GLY A 100 13.44 -12.16 4.15
N PHE A 101 12.57 -11.74 5.05
CA PHE A 101 11.43 -10.87 4.74
C PHE A 101 11.88 -9.56 4.08
N LYS A 102 12.86 -8.85 4.69
CA LYS A 102 13.40 -7.60 4.11
C LYS A 102 14.09 -7.85 2.76
N LYS A 103 14.78 -8.98 2.60
CA LYS A 103 15.37 -9.37 1.29
C LYS A 103 14.30 -9.60 0.22
N ARG A 104 13.20 -10.29 0.56
CA ARG A 104 12.07 -10.50 -0.37
C ARG A 104 11.37 -9.19 -0.73
N MET A 105 11.17 -8.26 0.23
CA MET A 105 10.71 -6.91 -0.06
C MET A 105 11.67 -6.18 -1.04
N GLY A 106 12.97 -6.26 -0.80
CA GLY A 106 13.99 -5.68 -1.68
C GLY A 106 13.98 -6.31 -3.09
N GLN A 107 13.76 -7.62 -3.20
CA GLN A 107 13.61 -8.32 -4.46
C GLN A 107 12.34 -7.89 -5.21
N TYR A 108 11.20 -7.82 -4.51
CA TYR A 108 9.96 -7.28 -5.06
C TYR A 108 10.14 -5.86 -5.60
N LEU A 109 10.75 -4.97 -4.80
CA LEU A 109 11.05 -3.61 -5.22
C LEU A 109 11.96 -3.55 -6.46
N GLY A 110 12.94 -4.45 -6.57
CA GLY A 110 13.80 -4.55 -7.74
C GLY A 110 13.03 -4.96 -9.00
N ILE A 111 12.11 -5.92 -8.87
CA ILE A 111 11.23 -6.35 -9.97
C ILE A 111 10.31 -5.19 -10.37
N ALA A 112 9.62 -4.56 -9.42
CA ALA A 112 8.72 -3.44 -9.70
C ALA A 112 9.44 -2.27 -10.41
N ASP A 113 10.61 -1.89 -9.91
CA ASP A 113 11.44 -0.82 -10.49
C ASP A 113 11.88 -1.13 -11.93
N SER A 114 12.20 -2.41 -12.23
CA SER A 114 12.55 -2.85 -13.59
C SER A 114 11.41 -2.64 -14.59
N HIS A 115 10.17 -2.60 -14.13
CA HIS A 115 8.98 -2.29 -14.91
C HIS A 115 8.56 -0.81 -14.82
N GLY A 116 9.34 0.05 -14.14
CA GLY A 116 9.00 1.46 -13.92
C GLY A 116 7.82 1.65 -12.94
N ILE A 117 7.64 0.72 -12.01
CA ILE A 117 6.56 0.71 -11.02
C ILE A 117 7.15 1.01 -9.64
N SER A 118 6.61 2.02 -8.98
CA SER A 118 6.92 2.35 -7.59
C SER A 118 5.91 1.70 -6.62
N THR A 119 6.21 1.71 -5.32
CA THR A 119 5.40 0.94 -4.35
C THR A 119 4.93 1.79 -3.18
N ILE A 120 3.68 1.59 -2.76
CA ILE A 120 3.11 1.97 -1.47
C ILE A 120 3.02 0.69 -0.64
N PHE A 121 3.70 0.63 0.51
CA PHE A 121 3.56 -0.50 1.43
C PHE A 121 2.56 -0.21 2.52
N VAL A 122 1.72 -1.21 2.83
CA VAL A 122 0.73 -1.19 3.91
C VAL A 122 1.22 -2.06 5.06
N PHE A 123 1.26 -1.52 6.30
CA PHE A 123 1.70 -2.27 7.47
C PHE A 123 0.60 -3.11 8.10
N PHE A 124 -0.50 -2.49 8.53
CA PHE A 124 -1.59 -3.13 9.28
C PHE A 124 -2.88 -3.13 8.49
N ASP A 125 -3.82 -4.02 8.87
CA ASP A 125 -5.08 -4.20 8.17
C ASP A 125 -6.17 -4.77 9.08
N ASP A 126 -7.34 -4.13 9.16
CA ASP A 126 -8.49 -4.62 9.93
C ASP A 126 -9.51 -5.41 9.10
N CYS A 127 -9.18 -5.75 7.84
CA CYS A 127 -10.13 -6.38 6.93
C CYS A 127 -10.08 -7.91 6.96
N TRP A 128 -11.24 -8.54 6.87
CA TRP A 128 -11.49 -9.97 6.65
C TRP A 128 -11.20 -10.87 7.86
N ASN A 129 -10.38 -11.94 7.71
CA ASN A 129 -10.24 -12.96 8.74
C ASN A 129 -9.36 -12.47 9.90
N PRO A 130 -9.85 -12.58 11.15
CA PRO A 130 -9.14 -12.06 12.32
C PRO A 130 -8.01 -12.95 12.82
N THR A 131 -7.97 -14.20 12.37
CA THR A 131 -7.00 -15.22 12.81
C THR A 131 -6.13 -15.69 11.66
N TYR A 132 -4.88 -15.96 11.98
CA TYR A 132 -3.86 -16.34 11.01
C TYR A 132 -2.78 -17.20 11.67
N SER A 133 -1.97 -17.87 10.85
CA SER A 133 -0.76 -18.58 11.30
C SER A 133 0.30 -18.56 10.22
N ALA A 134 1.57 -18.62 10.63
CA ALA A 134 2.67 -18.87 9.71
C ALA A 134 2.57 -20.25 9.05
N GLY A 135 3.30 -20.44 7.95
CA GLY A 135 3.35 -21.70 7.19
C GLY A 135 2.32 -21.73 6.06
N LYS A 136 1.94 -22.93 5.66
CA LYS A 136 1.04 -23.14 4.52
C LYS A 136 -0.31 -22.46 4.77
N GLN A 137 -0.71 -21.63 3.82
CA GLN A 137 -2.00 -20.96 3.86
C GLN A 137 -3.12 -21.85 3.31
N PRO A 138 -4.40 -21.57 3.69
CA PRO A 138 -5.53 -22.35 3.20
C PRO A 138 -5.73 -22.17 1.70
N GLU A 139 -6.39 -23.13 1.07
CA GLU A 139 -6.88 -22.93 -0.30
C GLU A 139 -8.06 -21.95 -0.32
N PRO A 140 -8.26 -21.20 -1.42
CA PRO A 140 -9.40 -20.30 -1.55
C PRO A 140 -10.72 -21.07 -1.54
N LYS A 141 -11.71 -20.53 -0.84
CA LYS A 141 -13.08 -21.06 -0.91
C LYS A 141 -13.72 -20.58 -2.21
N PRO A 142 -14.25 -21.50 -3.04
CA PRO A 142 -14.87 -21.12 -4.32
C PRO A 142 -15.94 -20.04 -4.15
N GLY A 143 -15.97 -19.07 -5.05
CA GLY A 143 -17.00 -18.03 -5.08
C GLY A 143 -17.03 -17.07 -3.89
N ILE A 144 -16.02 -17.09 -3.03
CA ILE A 144 -15.97 -16.24 -1.83
C ILE A 144 -14.79 -15.27 -1.93
N HIS A 145 -15.12 -13.98 -1.97
CA HIS A 145 -14.17 -12.88 -1.99
C HIS A 145 -13.26 -12.89 -0.76
N ASN A 146 -11.96 -12.78 -0.96
CA ASN A 146 -10.95 -12.70 0.10
C ASN A 146 -11.09 -13.77 1.19
N SER A 147 -11.50 -14.98 0.81
CA SER A 147 -11.81 -16.05 1.78
C SER A 147 -10.62 -16.44 2.68
N GLY A 148 -9.41 -16.18 2.25
CA GLY A 148 -8.18 -16.44 2.99
C GLY A 148 -7.36 -15.19 3.33
N TRP A 149 -7.83 -13.99 2.98
CA TRP A 149 -7.18 -12.73 3.36
C TRP A 149 -7.21 -12.57 4.88
N VAL A 150 -6.12 -12.12 5.48
CA VAL A 150 -5.97 -12.06 6.94
C VAL A 150 -5.68 -10.63 7.42
N ARG A 151 -6.20 -10.31 8.59
CA ARG A 151 -5.91 -9.04 9.29
C ARG A 151 -4.51 -9.05 9.85
N ASP A 152 -3.94 -7.87 10.00
CA ASP A 152 -2.72 -7.63 10.73
C ASP A 152 -2.89 -6.42 11.68
N PRO A 153 -2.88 -6.57 13.02
CA PRO A 153 -2.58 -7.81 13.78
C PRO A 153 -3.81 -8.67 14.15
N GLY A 154 -5.02 -8.33 13.70
CA GLY A 154 -6.23 -9.10 13.98
C GLY A 154 -6.61 -9.16 15.47
N ASP A 155 -7.37 -10.18 15.86
CA ASP A 155 -7.86 -10.36 17.24
C ASP A 155 -6.73 -10.54 18.26
N LEU A 156 -5.57 -11.02 17.82
CA LEU A 156 -4.44 -11.32 18.72
C LEU A 156 -3.99 -10.10 19.53
N LEU A 157 -4.08 -8.88 18.98
CA LEU A 157 -3.73 -7.67 19.72
C LEU A 157 -4.67 -7.41 20.91
N PHE A 158 -5.94 -7.78 20.79
CA PHE A 158 -6.92 -7.59 21.89
C PHE A 158 -6.83 -8.67 22.92
N GLU A 159 -6.43 -9.89 22.53
CA GLU A 159 -6.18 -11.02 23.43
C GLU A 159 -4.85 -10.86 24.19
N LYS A 160 -3.84 -10.27 23.54
CA LYS A 160 -2.47 -10.08 24.04
C LYS A 160 -2.02 -8.63 23.77
N PRO A 161 -2.43 -7.66 24.59
CA PRO A 161 -2.09 -6.24 24.37
C PRO A 161 -0.59 -5.95 24.30
N GLU A 162 0.25 -6.78 24.93
CA GLU A 162 1.71 -6.67 24.86
C GLU A 162 2.27 -6.92 23.45
N LEU A 163 1.49 -7.51 22.53
CA LEU A 163 1.85 -7.66 21.12
C LEU A 163 2.24 -6.31 20.48
N ILE A 164 1.68 -5.20 20.97
CA ILE A 164 2.00 -3.87 20.46
C ILE A 164 3.51 -3.58 20.46
N ASN A 165 4.28 -4.14 21.40
CA ASN A 165 5.73 -3.96 21.46
C ASN A 165 6.46 -4.68 20.31
N LEU A 166 5.94 -5.85 19.92
CA LEU A 166 6.45 -6.57 18.75
C LEU A 166 6.11 -5.82 17.46
N LEU A 167 4.88 -5.31 17.35
CA LEU A 167 4.44 -4.51 16.19
C LEU A 167 5.25 -3.22 16.04
N GLU A 168 5.56 -2.55 17.14
CA GLU A 168 6.45 -1.39 17.17
C GLU A 168 7.85 -1.75 16.68
N THR A 169 8.39 -2.89 17.12
CA THR A 169 9.71 -3.39 16.70
C THR A 169 9.69 -3.71 15.20
N TYR A 170 8.67 -4.39 14.71
CA TYR A 170 8.46 -4.69 13.30
C TYR A 170 8.44 -3.43 12.43
N MET A 171 7.61 -2.45 12.79
CA MET A 171 7.54 -1.19 12.06
C MET A 171 8.89 -0.47 12.02
N LYS A 172 9.56 -0.34 13.18
CA LYS A 172 10.85 0.34 13.28
C LYS A 172 11.94 -0.35 12.46
N ASP A 173 11.98 -1.70 12.47
CA ASP A 173 12.96 -2.45 11.70
C ASP A 173 12.77 -2.25 10.20
N VAL A 174 11.55 -2.44 9.70
CA VAL A 174 11.22 -2.29 8.26
C VAL A 174 11.41 -0.85 7.80
N LEU A 175 10.86 0.12 8.54
CA LEU A 175 11.00 1.54 8.20
C LEU A 175 12.46 1.99 8.20
N THR A 176 13.27 1.55 9.17
CA THR A 176 14.70 1.91 9.26
C THR A 176 15.49 1.32 8.10
N TYR A 177 15.20 0.06 7.73
CA TYR A 177 15.89 -0.62 6.65
C TYR A 177 15.64 0.06 5.29
N PHE A 178 14.41 0.51 5.04
CA PHE A 178 13.99 1.10 3.77
C PHE A 178 13.79 2.63 3.81
N LYS A 179 14.19 3.32 4.87
CA LYS A 179 13.87 4.74 5.12
C LYS A 179 14.25 5.71 3.99
N ASP A 180 15.24 5.36 3.18
CA ASP A 180 15.74 6.19 2.09
C ASP A 180 15.61 5.53 0.71
N ASP A 181 14.84 4.42 0.62
CA ASP A 181 14.60 3.71 -0.63
C ASP A 181 13.63 4.49 -1.53
N LYS A 182 14.14 4.97 -2.66
CA LYS A 182 13.40 5.84 -3.58
C LYS A 182 12.35 5.10 -4.42
N ARG A 183 12.32 3.78 -4.40
CA ARG A 183 11.30 2.96 -5.06
C ARG A 183 9.98 2.94 -4.28
N ILE A 184 10.04 3.35 -3.00
CA ILE A 184 8.86 3.45 -2.13
C ILE A 184 8.29 4.87 -2.20
N VAL A 185 7.04 4.95 -2.63
CA VAL A 185 6.29 6.21 -2.75
C VAL A 185 5.82 6.71 -1.39
N LEU A 186 5.19 5.82 -0.62
CA LEU A 186 4.49 6.15 0.61
C LEU A 186 4.45 4.92 1.52
N TRP A 187 4.48 5.16 2.83
CA TRP A 187 4.14 4.17 3.84
C TRP A 187 2.69 4.38 4.30
N ASP A 188 1.82 3.45 3.92
CA ASP A 188 0.45 3.36 4.44
C ASP A 188 0.49 2.56 5.74
N LEU A 189 0.31 3.25 6.85
CA LEU A 189 0.57 2.66 8.16
C LEU A 189 -0.53 1.69 8.61
N TYR A 190 -1.77 1.88 8.12
CA TYR A 190 -2.89 1.03 8.52
C TYR A 190 -4.05 1.09 7.52
N ASN A 191 -4.42 -0.05 6.98
CA ASN A 191 -5.59 -0.18 6.12
C ASN A 191 -6.87 -0.26 6.94
N GLU A 192 -7.80 0.64 6.66
CA GLU A 192 -9.17 0.66 7.19
C GLU A 192 -9.28 0.40 8.71
N PRO A 193 -8.55 1.13 9.56
CA PRO A 193 -8.62 0.92 10.99
C PRO A 193 -10.04 1.06 11.50
N GLY A 194 -10.45 0.14 12.40
CA GLY A 194 -11.80 0.07 12.95
C GLY A 194 -12.80 -0.71 12.07
N ASN A 195 -12.37 -1.26 10.92
CA ASN A 195 -13.19 -2.15 10.11
C ASN A 195 -13.59 -3.42 10.88
N SER A 196 -14.46 -4.21 10.30
CA SER A 196 -14.89 -5.51 10.81
C SER A 196 -15.41 -5.44 12.27
N ALA A 197 -16.07 -4.34 12.60
CA ALA A 197 -16.62 -4.03 13.93
C ALA A 197 -15.56 -3.83 15.04
N TYR A 198 -14.28 -3.59 14.69
CA TYR A 198 -13.29 -3.22 15.70
C TYR A 198 -13.54 -1.82 16.26
N GLY A 199 -14.02 -0.87 15.43
CA GLY A 199 -14.32 0.48 15.90
C GLY A 199 -13.11 1.09 16.61
N ASP A 200 -13.34 1.75 17.74
CA ASP A 200 -12.29 2.48 18.47
C ASP A 200 -11.15 1.58 19.03
N LYS A 201 -11.30 0.26 19.02
CA LYS A 201 -10.25 -0.66 19.50
C LYS A 201 -8.93 -0.50 18.75
N SER A 202 -8.98 -0.16 17.47
CA SER A 202 -7.78 0.02 16.66
C SER A 202 -7.07 1.37 16.88
N MET A 203 -7.67 2.33 17.60
CA MET A 203 -7.13 3.68 17.78
C MET A 203 -5.74 3.70 18.43
N ASN A 204 -5.51 2.83 19.42
CA ASN A 204 -4.21 2.76 20.09
C ASN A 204 -3.08 2.40 19.10
N LEU A 205 -3.32 1.41 18.22
CA LEU A 205 -2.33 1.02 17.21
C LEU A 205 -2.17 2.11 16.14
N VAL A 206 -3.24 2.79 15.73
CA VAL A 206 -3.17 3.95 14.82
C VAL A 206 -2.24 5.03 15.36
N GLN A 207 -2.39 5.41 16.63
CA GLN A 207 -1.53 6.41 17.27
C GLN A 207 -0.08 5.93 17.36
N LYS A 208 0.12 4.69 17.79
CA LYS A 208 1.44 4.08 17.88
C LYS A 208 2.14 3.97 16.52
N ALA A 209 1.41 3.69 15.45
CA ALA A 209 1.95 3.61 14.09
C ALA A 209 2.52 4.98 13.63
N TYR A 210 1.80 6.08 13.87
CA TYR A 210 2.34 7.42 13.59
C TYR A 210 3.57 7.74 14.44
N GLU A 211 3.54 7.47 15.75
CA GLU A 211 4.67 7.69 16.64
C GLU A 211 5.93 6.94 16.16
N CYS A 212 5.78 5.66 15.80
CA CYS A 212 6.87 4.84 15.27
C CYS A 212 7.44 5.40 13.97
N ALA A 213 6.56 5.73 13.02
CA ALA A 213 6.97 6.26 11.74
C ALA A 213 7.67 7.62 11.86
N TRP A 214 7.17 8.50 12.73
CA TRP A 214 7.79 9.80 12.99
C TRP A 214 9.13 9.68 13.73
N ALA A 215 9.26 8.71 14.64
CA ALA A 215 10.53 8.46 15.32
C ALA A 215 11.63 8.01 14.34
N VAL A 216 11.30 7.13 13.37
CA VAL A 216 12.23 6.71 12.31
C VAL A 216 12.49 7.83 11.29
N ASN A 217 11.48 8.65 11.02
CA ASN A 217 11.50 9.77 10.07
C ASN A 217 12.01 9.38 8.66
N PRO A 218 11.32 8.45 7.98
CA PRO A 218 11.69 8.04 6.64
C PRO A 218 11.65 9.21 5.65
N SER A 219 12.36 9.09 4.52
CA SER A 219 12.33 10.10 3.46
C SER A 219 11.01 10.11 2.68
N GLN A 220 10.24 9.03 2.77
CA GLN A 220 8.91 8.90 2.20
C GLN A 220 7.87 9.49 3.16
N PRO A 221 6.73 9.97 2.65
CA PRO A 221 5.60 10.36 3.49
C PRO A 221 4.93 9.16 4.15
N VAL A 222 4.17 9.44 5.20
CA VAL A 222 3.33 8.45 5.88
C VAL A 222 1.87 8.88 5.85
N SER A 223 0.96 7.90 5.77
CA SER A 223 -0.48 8.14 5.77
C SER A 223 -1.23 6.98 6.42
N ILE A 224 -2.45 7.24 6.84
CA ILE A 224 -3.50 6.24 7.10
C ILE A 224 -4.75 6.74 6.38
N GLY A 225 -5.33 5.90 5.51
CA GLY A 225 -6.42 6.29 4.62
C GLY A 225 -7.78 6.43 5.31
N LEU A 226 -8.54 7.45 4.89
CA LEU A 226 -9.94 7.59 5.28
C LEU A 226 -10.79 6.60 4.48
N TRP A 227 -11.68 5.87 5.13
CA TRP A 227 -12.50 4.88 4.43
C TRP A 227 -13.98 4.91 4.85
N ASN A 228 -14.30 5.41 6.05
CA ASN A 228 -15.65 5.44 6.58
C ASN A 228 -15.96 6.79 7.25
N ALA A 229 -16.89 7.55 6.67
CA ALA A 229 -17.28 8.87 7.17
C ALA A 229 -17.88 8.86 8.58
N ASN A 230 -18.36 7.71 9.05
CA ASN A 230 -18.93 7.58 10.39
C ASN A 230 -17.87 7.47 11.50
N LEU A 231 -16.64 7.12 11.16
CA LEU A 231 -15.51 7.01 12.09
C LEU A 231 -14.84 8.38 12.31
N LYS A 232 -15.61 9.34 12.88
CA LYS A 232 -15.21 10.76 12.93
C LYS A 232 -13.89 11.00 13.67
N GLU A 233 -13.66 10.32 14.79
CA GLU A 233 -12.42 10.48 15.56
C GLU A 233 -11.21 9.88 14.80
N PHE A 234 -11.38 8.74 14.13
CA PHE A 234 -10.34 8.21 13.23
C PHE A 234 -10.03 9.20 12.12
N ASN A 235 -11.05 9.66 11.40
CA ASN A 235 -10.87 10.59 10.28
C ASN A 235 -10.14 11.87 10.72
N LYS A 236 -10.45 12.37 11.91
CA LYS A 236 -9.74 13.53 12.48
C LYS A 236 -8.27 13.23 12.74
N VAL A 237 -7.96 12.09 13.39
CA VAL A 237 -6.57 11.67 13.66
C VAL A 237 -5.80 11.46 12.36
N GLN A 238 -6.40 10.79 11.38
CA GLN A 238 -5.79 10.52 10.07
C GLN A 238 -5.48 11.82 9.32
N LEU A 239 -6.42 12.76 9.23
CA LEU A 239 -6.23 14.06 8.56
C LEU A 239 -5.20 14.96 9.26
N GLN A 240 -5.11 14.86 10.59
CA GLN A 240 -4.16 15.66 11.38
C GLN A 240 -2.72 15.14 11.33
N ASN A 241 -2.54 13.83 11.13
CA ASN A 241 -1.25 13.17 11.27
C ASN A 241 -0.63 12.65 9.96
N SER A 242 -1.41 12.56 8.88
CA SER A 242 -0.91 12.11 7.58
C SER A 242 -0.18 13.22 6.82
N ASP A 243 0.93 12.85 6.17
CA ASP A 243 1.67 13.76 5.28
C ASP A 243 0.92 14.02 3.99
N VAL A 244 0.25 12.99 3.47
CA VAL A 244 -0.54 12.96 2.24
C VAL A 244 -1.91 12.39 2.61
N ILE A 245 -2.97 12.88 2.01
CA ILE A 245 -4.30 12.36 2.24
C ILE A 245 -4.50 11.12 1.37
N THR A 246 -4.68 9.96 1.99
CA THR A 246 -5.13 8.74 1.31
C THR A 246 -6.57 8.46 1.69
N TYR A 247 -7.34 7.85 0.78
CA TYR A 247 -8.74 7.54 1.05
C TYR A 247 -9.26 6.41 0.15
N HIS A 248 -10.37 5.79 0.56
CA HIS A 248 -11.10 4.76 -0.20
C HIS A 248 -12.48 5.27 -0.59
N HIS A 249 -12.89 4.96 -1.83
CA HIS A 249 -14.26 5.24 -2.25
C HIS A 249 -14.71 4.32 -3.39
N TYR A 250 -15.76 3.55 -3.14
CA TYR A 250 -16.27 2.51 -4.05
C TYR A 250 -17.66 2.83 -4.64
N ARG A 251 -18.04 4.10 -4.72
CA ARG A 251 -19.34 4.51 -5.26
C ARG A 251 -19.17 5.27 -6.57
N ASP A 252 -20.30 5.65 -7.15
CA ASP A 252 -20.41 6.38 -8.40
C ASP A 252 -19.62 7.69 -8.45
N LEU A 253 -19.52 8.25 -9.66
CA LEU A 253 -18.77 9.47 -9.93
C LEU A 253 -19.24 10.66 -9.09
N ALA A 254 -20.58 10.84 -8.93
CA ALA A 254 -21.11 12.01 -8.23
C ALA A 254 -20.73 12.01 -6.75
N THR A 255 -20.83 10.87 -6.09
CA THR A 255 -20.45 10.73 -4.68
C THR A 255 -18.93 10.76 -4.50
N HIS A 256 -18.17 10.22 -5.46
CA HIS A 256 -16.70 10.27 -5.40
C HIS A 256 -16.18 11.71 -5.55
N GLN A 257 -16.75 12.49 -6.48
CA GLN A 257 -16.40 13.92 -6.62
C GLN A 257 -16.66 14.69 -5.32
N GLN A 258 -17.79 14.42 -4.63
CA GLN A 258 -18.07 15.05 -3.33
C GLN A 258 -17.00 14.74 -2.28
N VAL A 259 -16.47 13.52 -2.25
CA VAL A 259 -15.35 13.17 -1.36
C VAL A 259 -14.12 13.99 -1.72
N VAL A 260 -13.73 14.02 -2.99
CA VAL A 260 -12.58 14.82 -3.46
C VAL A 260 -12.75 16.29 -3.08
N ASP A 261 -13.92 16.88 -3.33
CA ASP A 261 -14.21 18.28 -3.02
C ASP A 261 -14.15 18.56 -1.52
N SER A 262 -14.56 17.62 -0.68
CA SER A 262 -14.48 17.74 0.78
C SER A 262 -13.04 17.72 1.32
N LEU A 263 -12.13 17.07 0.60
CA LEU A 263 -10.72 16.92 0.98
C LEU A 263 -9.81 18.04 0.43
N LYS A 264 -10.17 18.68 -0.68
CA LYS A 264 -9.41 19.80 -1.27
C LYS A 264 -9.02 20.91 -0.28
N PRO A 265 -9.88 21.36 0.67
CA PRO A 265 -9.54 22.44 1.60
C PRO A 265 -8.35 22.14 2.51
N TYR A 266 -8.00 20.88 2.70
CA TYR A 266 -6.80 20.51 3.47
C TYR A 266 -5.50 20.91 2.77
N GLY A 267 -5.51 21.11 1.45
CA GLY A 267 -4.39 21.60 0.67
C GLY A 267 -3.19 20.65 0.62
N ARG A 268 -3.41 19.35 0.77
CA ARG A 268 -2.42 18.29 0.68
C ARG A 268 -2.65 17.45 -0.57
N PRO A 269 -1.62 16.79 -1.12
CA PRO A 269 -1.83 15.80 -2.19
C PRO A 269 -2.79 14.71 -1.75
N MET A 270 -3.56 14.19 -2.69
CA MET A 270 -4.55 13.14 -2.45
C MET A 270 -4.24 11.90 -3.30
N ILE A 271 -4.42 10.73 -2.71
CA ILE A 271 -4.34 9.44 -3.39
C ILE A 271 -5.57 8.62 -2.99
N CYS A 272 -6.41 8.29 -3.95
CA CYS A 272 -7.46 7.28 -3.77
C CYS A 272 -6.77 5.91 -3.80
N THR A 273 -6.56 5.33 -2.63
CA THR A 273 -5.83 4.07 -2.46
C THR A 273 -6.69 2.84 -2.67
N GLU A 274 -8.01 3.02 -2.77
CA GLU A 274 -8.94 1.98 -3.19
C GLU A 274 -10.17 2.58 -3.87
N TYR A 275 -10.45 2.13 -5.07
CA TYR A 275 -11.69 2.36 -5.83
C TYR A 275 -11.92 1.19 -6.78
N MET A 276 -12.90 1.27 -7.61
CA MET A 276 -13.33 0.31 -8.60
C MET A 276 -14.11 -0.87 -8.01
N ALA A 277 -15.41 -0.81 -8.15
CA ALA A 277 -16.35 -1.87 -7.85
C ALA A 277 -17.53 -1.76 -8.84
N ARG A 278 -17.56 -2.61 -9.86
CA ARG A 278 -18.51 -2.48 -10.99
C ARG A 278 -19.96 -2.48 -10.54
N HIS A 279 -20.31 -3.27 -9.54
CA HIS A 279 -21.66 -3.34 -8.98
C HIS A 279 -22.12 -2.04 -8.27
N PHE A 280 -21.21 -1.11 -8.00
CA PHE A 280 -21.50 0.16 -7.35
C PHE A 280 -21.27 1.35 -8.28
N ASN A 281 -21.17 1.11 -9.60
CA ASN A 281 -20.88 2.11 -10.61
C ASN A 281 -19.55 2.87 -10.39
N SER A 282 -18.64 2.29 -9.60
CA SER A 282 -17.26 2.76 -9.49
C SER A 282 -16.44 2.03 -10.56
N THR A 283 -16.36 2.60 -11.75
CA THR A 283 -15.74 1.99 -12.93
C THR A 283 -14.53 2.79 -13.41
N PHE A 284 -13.68 2.18 -14.24
CA PHE A 284 -12.53 2.88 -14.81
C PHE A 284 -12.94 4.04 -15.71
N GLN A 285 -14.00 3.84 -16.50
CA GLN A 285 -14.50 4.82 -17.45
C GLN A 285 -15.03 6.09 -16.75
N GLU A 286 -15.67 5.94 -15.59
CA GLU A 286 -16.28 7.05 -14.85
C GLU A 286 -15.30 7.72 -13.89
N ILE A 287 -14.56 6.91 -13.10
CA ILE A 287 -13.79 7.41 -11.96
C ILE A 287 -12.39 7.87 -12.37
N MET A 288 -11.71 7.10 -13.22
CA MET A 288 -10.29 7.37 -13.52
C MET A 288 -10.04 8.70 -14.23
N PRO A 289 -10.90 9.16 -15.18
CA PRO A 289 -10.78 10.48 -15.78
C PRO A 289 -10.90 11.62 -14.76
N MET A 290 -11.83 11.51 -13.81
CA MET A 290 -12.03 12.49 -12.75
C MET A 290 -10.80 12.56 -11.84
N LEU A 291 -10.29 11.41 -11.36
CA LEU A 291 -9.09 11.37 -10.52
C LEU A 291 -7.88 11.99 -11.24
N LYS A 292 -7.73 11.73 -12.55
CA LYS A 292 -6.68 12.34 -13.36
C LYS A 292 -6.83 13.86 -13.46
N ALA A 293 -8.05 14.35 -13.75
CA ALA A 293 -8.34 15.78 -13.86
C ALA A 293 -8.08 16.53 -12.55
N GLU A 294 -8.37 15.91 -11.43
CA GLU A 294 -8.17 16.44 -10.08
C GLU A 294 -6.74 16.23 -9.55
N ASN A 295 -5.85 15.60 -10.35
CA ASN A 295 -4.50 15.21 -9.95
C ASN A 295 -4.46 14.37 -8.66
N VAL A 296 -5.45 13.51 -8.48
CA VAL A 296 -5.56 12.54 -7.39
C VAL A 296 -4.96 11.22 -7.85
N GLY A 297 -4.08 10.61 -7.07
CA GLY A 297 -3.55 9.29 -7.35
C GLY A 297 -4.68 8.24 -7.42
N ALA A 298 -4.62 7.31 -8.37
CA ALA A 298 -5.69 6.37 -8.69
C ALA A 298 -5.21 4.92 -8.54
N ILE A 299 -5.43 4.32 -7.38
CA ILE A 299 -5.03 2.94 -7.06
C ILE A 299 -6.29 2.10 -6.87
N ASN A 300 -6.65 1.30 -7.88
CA ASN A 300 -7.83 0.45 -7.79
C ASN A 300 -7.61 -0.80 -6.95
N TRP A 301 -8.68 -1.41 -6.46
CA TRP A 301 -8.66 -2.74 -5.88
C TRP A 301 -8.79 -3.80 -6.98
N GLY A 302 -7.95 -4.88 -6.87
CA GLY A 302 -7.96 -5.99 -7.82
C GLY A 302 -7.17 -5.74 -9.11
N PHE A 303 -6.49 -6.78 -9.58
CA PHE A 303 -5.71 -6.71 -10.82
C PHE A 303 -5.80 -8.01 -11.64
N VAL A 304 -5.21 -9.11 -11.16
CA VAL A 304 -5.26 -10.42 -11.82
C VAL A 304 -6.12 -11.37 -11.00
N ALA A 305 -7.13 -11.96 -11.63
CA ALA A 305 -7.96 -12.97 -11.00
C ALA A 305 -7.10 -14.11 -10.45
N GLY A 306 -7.18 -14.36 -9.16
CA GLY A 306 -6.31 -15.29 -8.46
C GLY A 306 -6.95 -15.89 -7.21
N LYS A 307 -6.10 -16.34 -6.29
CA LYS A 307 -6.53 -16.98 -5.04
C LYS A 307 -7.34 -16.05 -4.13
N THR A 308 -7.25 -14.73 -4.30
CA THR A 308 -8.04 -13.75 -3.54
C THR A 308 -9.52 -13.75 -3.91
N ASN A 309 -9.89 -14.28 -5.08
CA ASN A 309 -11.27 -14.31 -5.58
C ASN A 309 -11.94 -12.92 -5.64
N THR A 310 -11.19 -11.87 -5.91
CA THR A 310 -11.69 -10.49 -5.96
C THR A 310 -12.60 -10.17 -7.14
N ILE A 311 -12.80 -11.16 -8.04
CA ILE A 311 -13.85 -11.12 -9.06
C ILE A 311 -15.27 -11.24 -8.47
N PHE A 312 -15.43 -11.83 -7.28
CA PHE A 312 -16.72 -11.99 -6.59
C PHE A 312 -17.02 -10.79 -5.68
N LYS A 313 -18.30 -10.57 -5.36
CA LYS A 313 -18.75 -9.51 -4.43
C LYS A 313 -18.38 -9.81 -2.99
N TRP A 314 -18.24 -8.77 -2.19
CA TRP A 314 -17.86 -8.89 -0.75
C TRP A 314 -18.83 -9.73 0.08
N SER A 315 -20.14 -9.66 -0.17
CA SER A 315 -21.19 -10.23 0.68
C SER A 315 -22.13 -11.19 0.00
N GLU A 316 -21.85 -11.58 -1.24
CA GLU A 316 -22.69 -12.48 -2.02
C GLU A 316 -21.86 -13.67 -2.51
N PRO A 317 -21.67 -14.71 -1.67
CA PRO A 317 -20.97 -15.92 -2.08
C PRO A 317 -21.67 -16.63 -3.23
N LEU A 318 -20.90 -17.07 -4.24
CA LEU A 318 -21.36 -17.83 -5.40
C LEU A 318 -20.52 -19.13 -5.53
N PRO A 319 -20.62 -20.07 -4.57
CA PRO A 319 -19.69 -21.21 -4.46
C PRO A 319 -19.76 -22.20 -5.64
N ASP A 320 -20.86 -22.19 -6.39
CA ASP A 320 -21.08 -23.07 -7.54
C ASP A 320 -20.63 -22.43 -8.88
N MET A 321 -20.04 -21.23 -8.85
CA MET A 321 -19.57 -20.50 -10.02
C MET A 321 -18.06 -20.37 -10.04
N GLU A 322 -17.43 -20.70 -11.16
CA GLU A 322 -16.01 -20.38 -11.41
C GLU A 322 -15.81 -18.88 -11.68
N GLU A 323 -16.75 -18.25 -12.38
CA GLU A 323 -16.71 -16.85 -12.78
C GLU A 323 -18.11 -16.23 -12.63
N PRO A 324 -18.24 -15.09 -11.89
CA PRO A 324 -19.53 -14.42 -11.77
C PRO A 324 -19.90 -13.72 -13.08
N PRO A 325 -21.22 -13.49 -13.37
CA PRO A 325 -21.68 -12.81 -14.58
C PRO A 325 -21.11 -11.40 -14.78
N LEU A 326 -20.83 -10.69 -13.69
CA LEU A 326 -20.15 -9.40 -13.65
C LEU A 326 -19.05 -9.47 -12.62
N TRP A 327 -17.81 -9.26 -13.04
CA TRP A 327 -16.66 -9.20 -12.13
C TRP A 327 -16.75 -7.99 -11.22
N PHE A 328 -16.33 -8.17 -9.98
CA PHE A 328 -16.41 -7.10 -8.99
C PHE A 328 -15.25 -6.11 -9.14
N HIS A 329 -13.99 -6.60 -9.14
CA HIS A 329 -12.82 -5.75 -9.17
C HIS A 329 -11.82 -6.05 -10.30
N ASP A 330 -11.34 -7.29 -10.44
CA ASP A 330 -10.16 -7.61 -11.25
C ASP A 330 -10.24 -7.16 -12.72
N ILE A 331 -9.08 -6.92 -13.32
CA ILE A 331 -8.90 -6.40 -14.67
C ILE A 331 -8.54 -7.52 -15.64
N LEU A 332 -7.65 -8.43 -15.21
CA LEU A 332 -7.09 -9.47 -16.05
C LEU A 332 -7.43 -10.88 -15.53
N ARG A 333 -7.56 -11.82 -16.45
CA ARG A 333 -7.60 -13.25 -16.17
C ARG A 333 -6.21 -13.76 -15.79
N LYS A 334 -6.12 -14.97 -15.27
CA LYS A 334 -4.85 -15.62 -14.86
C LYS A 334 -3.80 -15.75 -15.98
N ASP A 335 -4.25 -15.75 -17.23
CA ASP A 335 -3.40 -15.80 -18.42
C ASP A 335 -3.01 -14.42 -18.96
N GLY A 336 -3.44 -13.33 -18.29
CA GLY A 336 -3.19 -11.95 -18.69
C GLY A 336 -4.19 -11.39 -19.69
N THR A 337 -5.19 -12.17 -20.14
CA THR A 337 -6.23 -11.63 -21.01
C THR A 337 -7.18 -10.71 -20.25
N PRO A 338 -7.63 -9.59 -20.84
CA PRO A 338 -8.57 -8.68 -20.20
C PRO A 338 -9.92 -9.33 -19.87
N TYR A 339 -10.51 -9.00 -18.71
CA TYR A 339 -11.92 -9.23 -18.48
C TYR A 339 -12.76 -8.39 -19.44
N SER A 340 -12.47 -7.11 -19.54
CA SER A 340 -13.05 -6.16 -20.49
C SER A 340 -11.94 -5.44 -21.26
N GLN A 341 -11.91 -5.61 -22.59
CA GLN A 341 -10.97 -4.91 -23.46
C GLN A 341 -11.21 -3.39 -23.40
N GLU A 342 -12.46 -2.95 -23.33
CA GLU A 342 -12.82 -1.52 -23.25
C GLU A 342 -12.24 -0.85 -22.00
N GLU A 343 -12.25 -1.54 -20.84
CA GLU A 343 -11.64 -1.02 -19.61
C GLU A 343 -10.12 -0.87 -19.75
N VAL A 344 -9.46 -1.88 -20.32
CA VAL A 344 -8.02 -1.84 -20.56
C VAL A 344 -7.67 -0.73 -21.56
N ASP A 345 -8.44 -0.54 -22.60
CA ASP A 345 -8.22 0.54 -23.57
C ASP A 345 -8.42 1.92 -22.93
N THR A 346 -9.42 2.05 -22.03
CA THR A 346 -9.62 3.27 -21.23
C THR A 346 -8.42 3.56 -20.34
N ILE A 347 -7.92 2.56 -19.61
CA ILE A 347 -6.74 2.70 -18.75
C ILE A 347 -5.53 3.15 -19.59
N LYS A 348 -5.25 2.46 -20.71
CA LYS A 348 -4.14 2.79 -21.62
C LYS A 348 -4.24 4.22 -22.15
N ALA A 349 -5.40 4.62 -22.65
CA ALA A 349 -5.62 5.97 -23.18
C ALA A 349 -5.36 7.05 -22.11
N LEU A 350 -5.85 6.86 -20.89
CA LEU A 350 -5.62 7.77 -19.78
C LEU A 350 -4.15 7.82 -19.34
N CYS A 351 -3.43 6.72 -19.49
CA CYS A 351 -2.01 6.59 -19.13
C CYS A 351 -1.06 7.01 -20.26
N GLY A 352 -1.56 7.30 -21.46
CA GLY A 352 -0.74 7.70 -22.62
C GLY A 352 0.01 6.50 -23.26
N LYS A 353 -0.63 5.34 -23.28
CA LYS A 353 -0.10 4.08 -23.88
C LYS A 353 -0.84 3.70 -25.15
#